data_6f9ab80b34dfdc1bcfa17af4de86e77e
#
_entry.id   6f9ab80b34dfdc1bcfa17af4de86e77e
#
_cell.length_a   1.000
_cell.length_b   1.000
_cell.length_c   1.000
_cell.angle_alpha   90.00
_cell.angle_beta   90.00
_cell.angle_gamma   90.00
#
_symmetry.space_group_name_H-M   'P 1'
#
loop_
_entity.id
_entity.type
_entity.pdbx_description
1 polymer ?
#
loop_
_entity_poly.entity_id
_entity_poly.type
_entity_poly.pdbx_seq_one_letter_code
_entity_poly.pdbx_strand_id
1 'polypeptide(L)'
;ILVLLALETGARRGELLGLKKEDIFEYGINIRRSISPISDDTQLKTKHSKRDISINQDVYFALMSLADKKENYIFNWNGFRQASQLQKLLKKLDLSKTTFHGLRDTHASFLFSKDISLDYISRRLGHNSILTTQNYYLELMPEKKHQQDADALSLLNDLSI
;
A
#
# COMPACT_ATOMS: atom_id res chain seq x y z
N ILE A 1 -6.68 3.36 12.63
CA ILE A 1 -5.73 4.15 11.80
C ILE A 1 -4.75 3.24 11.06
N LEU A 2 -4.02 2.29 11.69
CA LEU A 2 -3.02 1.44 11.01
C LEU A 2 -3.58 0.71 9.77
N VAL A 3 -4.80 0.13 9.87
CA VAL A 3 -5.46 -0.56 8.76
C VAL A 3 -5.86 0.42 7.65
N LEU A 4 -6.39 1.59 8.01
CA LEU A 4 -6.73 2.64 7.05
C LEU A 4 -5.48 3.11 6.30
N LEU A 5 -4.40 3.35 7.02
CA LEU A 5 -3.14 3.77 6.42
C LEU A 5 -2.54 2.70 5.51
N ALA A 6 -2.68 1.40 5.86
CA ALA A 6 -2.27 0.29 5.01
C ALA A 6 -3.06 0.25 3.69
N LEU A 7 -4.38 0.43 3.75
CA LEU A 7 -5.25 0.50 2.57
C LEU A 7 -4.98 1.75 1.73
N GLU A 8 -4.76 2.89 2.37
CA GLU A 8 -4.52 4.17 1.71
C GLU A 8 -3.17 4.21 0.97
N THR A 9 -2.14 3.60 1.53
CA THR A 9 -0.76 3.74 1.05
C THR A 9 -0.22 2.52 0.31
N GLY A 10 -0.77 1.35 0.55
CA GLY A 10 -0.20 0.08 0.12
C GLY A 10 1.17 -0.22 0.74
N ALA A 11 1.58 0.51 1.79
CA ALA A 11 2.87 0.29 2.44
C ALA A 11 2.91 -1.06 3.17
N ARG A 12 4.11 -1.63 3.28
CA ARG A 12 4.30 -2.88 4.02
C ARG A 12 4.07 -2.65 5.52
N ARG A 13 3.56 -3.67 6.21
CA ARG A 13 3.31 -3.58 7.67
C ARG A 13 4.53 -3.05 8.44
N GLY A 14 5.71 -3.58 8.16
CA GLY A 14 6.94 -3.14 8.84
C GLY A 14 7.30 -1.68 8.55
N GLU A 15 7.02 -1.18 7.35
CA GLU A 15 7.20 0.22 6.97
C GLU A 15 6.27 1.11 7.79
N LEU A 16 4.99 0.75 7.90
CA LEU A 16 4.01 1.50 8.71
C LEU A 16 4.35 1.48 10.20
N LEU A 17 4.79 0.35 10.73
CA LEU A 17 5.22 0.25 12.13
C LEU A 17 6.49 1.07 12.41
N GLY A 18 7.31 1.31 11.38
CA GLY A 18 8.51 2.14 11.45
C GLY A 18 8.25 3.65 11.41
N LEU A 19 7.00 4.10 11.23
CA LEU A 19 6.69 5.52 11.14
C LEU A 19 6.88 6.23 12.48
N LYS A 20 7.50 7.42 12.41
CA LYS A 20 7.62 8.39 13.49
C LYS A 20 6.92 9.69 13.11
N LYS A 21 6.69 10.58 14.07
CA LYS A 21 6.07 11.89 13.81
C LYS A 21 6.83 12.71 12.77
N GLU A 22 8.15 12.66 12.78
CA GLU A 22 9.04 13.32 11.81
C GLU A 22 8.90 12.84 10.36
N ASP A 23 8.26 11.67 10.16
CA ASP A 23 8.01 11.12 8.83
C ASP A 23 6.69 11.61 8.22
N ILE A 24 5.88 12.38 8.96
CA ILE A 24 4.62 12.94 8.46
C ILE A 24 4.90 14.33 7.90
N PHE A 25 4.47 14.57 6.67
CA PHE A 25 4.42 15.90 6.06
C PHE A 25 2.98 16.23 5.66
N GLU A 26 2.74 17.43 5.20
CA GLU A 26 1.38 17.89 4.86
C GLU A 26 0.73 16.97 3.83
N TYR A 27 -0.32 16.26 4.26
CA TYR A 27 -1.07 15.26 3.49
C TYR A 27 -0.22 14.10 2.94
N GLY A 28 0.81 13.69 3.70
CA GLY A 28 1.66 12.58 3.27
C GLY A 28 2.54 11.98 4.36
N ILE A 29 3.21 10.90 3.98
CA ILE A 29 4.17 10.18 4.81
C ILE A 29 5.44 9.84 4.04
N ASN A 30 6.58 9.89 4.71
CA ASN A 30 7.88 9.43 4.21
C ASN A 30 8.15 8.01 4.70
N ILE A 31 8.29 7.05 3.82
CA ILE A 31 8.77 5.71 4.17
C ILE A 31 10.30 5.72 4.19
N ARG A 32 10.88 5.63 5.38
CA ARG A 32 12.35 5.71 5.58
C ARG A 32 12.94 4.48 6.23
N ARG A 33 12.11 3.68 6.91
CA ARG A 33 12.53 2.49 7.67
C ARG A 33 11.46 1.42 7.68
N SER A 34 11.85 0.20 8.06
CA SER A 34 10.92 -0.92 8.21
C SER A 34 11.31 -1.70 9.48
N ILE A 35 10.35 -1.94 10.37
CA ILE A 35 10.56 -2.75 11.56
C ILE A 35 10.24 -4.21 11.21
N SER A 36 11.18 -5.09 11.55
CA SER A 36 11.00 -6.55 11.46
C SER A 36 10.93 -7.15 12.88
N PRO A 37 9.99 -8.05 13.16
CA PRO A 37 9.94 -8.74 14.45
C PRO A 37 11.11 -9.75 14.64
N ILE A 38 11.87 -10.03 13.57
CA ILE A 38 12.92 -11.06 13.55
C ILE A 38 14.33 -10.45 13.63
N SER A 39 14.48 -9.15 13.40
CA SER A 39 15.76 -8.48 13.33
C SER A 39 15.66 -7.08 13.90
N ASP A 40 16.62 -6.68 14.72
CA ASP A 40 16.76 -5.31 15.23
C ASP A 40 17.16 -4.31 14.14
N ASP A 41 17.42 -4.79 12.93
CA ASP A 41 17.74 -3.95 11.78
C ASP A 41 16.47 -3.25 11.28
N THR A 42 16.44 -1.93 11.44
CA THR A 42 15.35 -1.06 10.97
C THR A 42 15.58 -0.52 9.56
N GLN A 43 16.64 -0.97 8.87
CA GLN A 43 16.98 -0.47 7.54
C GLN A 43 16.02 -1.03 6.49
N LEU A 44 15.72 -0.19 5.51
CA LEU A 44 15.03 -0.63 4.30
C LEU A 44 15.98 -1.48 3.45
N LYS A 45 15.48 -2.59 2.93
CA LYS A 45 16.28 -3.55 2.13
C LYS A 45 16.91 -2.93 0.88
N THR A 46 16.39 -1.81 0.38
CA THR A 46 16.88 -1.17 -0.85
C THR A 46 16.66 0.33 -0.82
N LYS A 47 17.45 1.07 -1.65
CA LYS A 47 17.27 2.52 -1.85
C LYS A 47 15.89 2.90 -2.41
N HIS A 48 15.30 2.07 -3.26
CA HIS A 48 13.96 2.28 -3.85
C HIS A 48 12.81 2.11 -2.86
N SER A 49 13.08 1.54 -1.67
CA SER A 49 12.09 1.44 -0.61
C SER A 49 11.83 2.78 0.09
N LYS A 50 12.77 3.75 0.02
CA LYS A 50 12.55 5.12 0.49
C LYS A 50 11.67 5.85 -0.50
N ARG A 51 10.54 6.37 -0.02
CA ARG A 51 9.57 7.06 -0.87
C ARG A 51 8.61 7.91 -0.05
N ASP A 52 8.01 8.87 -0.71
CA ASP A 52 6.96 9.72 -0.18
C ASP A 52 5.63 9.24 -0.74
N ILE A 53 4.61 9.19 0.13
CA ILE A 53 3.28 8.72 -0.23
C ILE A 53 2.27 9.75 0.25
N SER A 54 1.55 10.37 -0.68
CA SER A 54 0.43 11.24 -0.34
C SER A 54 -0.75 10.42 0.20
N ILE A 55 -1.42 10.98 1.20
CA ILE A 55 -2.61 10.42 1.84
C ILE A 55 -3.73 11.45 1.86
N ASN A 56 -4.98 11.02 1.97
CA ASN A 56 -6.08 11.93 2.04
C ASN A 56 -6.11 12.68 3.39
N GLN A 57 -6.84 13.79 3.39
CA GLN A 57 -6.89 14.73 4.50
C GLN A 57 -7.39 14.10 5.80
N ASP A 58 -8.41 13.26 5.75
CA ASP A 58 -8.99 12.65 6.95
C ASP A 58 -8.02 11.68 7.61
N VAL A 59 -7.31 10.88 6.80
CA VAL A 59 -6.27 9.95 7.30
C VAL A 59 -5.09 10.73 7.85
N TYR A 60 -4.70 11.84 7.22
CA TYR A 60 -3.66 12.72 7.70
C TYR A 60 -3.98 13.28 9.09
N PHE A 61 -5.14 13.89 9.30
CA PHE A 61 -5.51 14.44 10.60
C PHE A 61 -5.64 13.36 11.67
N ALA A 62 -6.20 12.21 11.34
CA ALA A 62 -6.28 11.09 12.26
C ALA A 62 -4.90 10.54 12.64
N LEU A 63 -3.95 10.51 11.69
CA LEU A 63 -2.57 10.09 11.92
C LEU A 63 -1.83 11.10 12.80
N MET A 64 -1.96 12.41 12.52
CA MET A 64 -1.36 13.48 13.31
C MET A 64 -1.84 13.46 14.76
N SER A 65 -3.16 13.35 14.98
CA SER A 65 -3.74 13.24 16.33
C SER A 65 -3.20 12.04 17.12
N LEU A 66 -2.85 10.94 16.44
CA LEU A 66 -2.23 9.79 17.06
C LEU A 66 -0.73 10.04 17.34
N ALA A 67 -0.03 10.64 16.37
CA ALA A 67 1.40 10.91 16.45
C ALA A 67 1.77 11.89 17.57
N ASP A 68 0.92 12.90 17.83
CA ASP A 68 1.11 13.88 18.89
C ASP A 68 1.14 13.27 20.31
N LYS A 69 0.60 12.07 20.46
CA LYS A 69 0.57 11.32 21.73
C LYS A 69 1.75 10.35 21.87
N LYS A 70 2.72 10.38 20.95
CA LYS A 70 3.82 9.42 20.88
C LYS A 70 5.17 10.11 20.85
N GLU A 71 6.09 9.63 21.65
CA GLU A 71 7.47 10.14 21.73
C GLU A 71 8.40 9.52 20.67
N ASN A 72 8.10 8.31 20.19
CA ASN A 72 8.95 7.60 19.25
C ASN A 72 8.12 7.08 18.06
N TYR A 73 7.90 5.76 17.96
CA TYR A 73 7.08 5.17 16.89
C TYR A 73 5.60 5.44 17.12
N ILE A 74 4.88 5.81 16.05
CA ILE A 74 3.44 6.11 16.09
C ILE A 74 2.65 4.86 16.46
N PHE A 75 3.04 3.72 15.91
CA PHE A 75 2.38 2.45 16.14
C PHE A 75 3.20 1.56 17.07
N ASN A 76 2.53 0.96 18.06
CA ASN A 76 3.17 0.01 18.95
C ASN A 76 3.45 -1.30 18.18
N TRP A 77 4.71 -1.77 18.16
CA TRP A 77 5.14 -2.84 17.28
C TRP A 77 5.08 -4.25 17.89
N ASN A 78 4.37 -4.48 18.94
CA ASN A 78 4.11 -5.83 19.46
C ASN A 78 3.45 -6.69 18.35
N GLY A 79 4.30 -7.25 17.48
CA GLY A 79 4.03 -7.68 16.12
C GLY A 79 2.87 -8.66 15.91
N PHE A 80 2.57 -9.51 16.90
CA PHE A 80 1.48 -10.47 16.81
C PHE A 80 0.09 -9.88 17.07
N ARG A 81 0.00 -8.76 17.79
CA ARG A 81 -1.29 -8.16 18.13
C ARG A 81 -1.99 -7.48 16.96
N GLN A 82 -1.23 -6.87 16.03
CA GLN A 82 -1.85 -6.17 14.90
C GLN A 82 -2.54 -7.14 13.93
N ALA A 83 -1.94 -8.31 13.67
CA ALA A 83 -2.57 -9.33 12.84
C ALA A 83 -3.86 -9.84 13.47
N SER A 84 -3.87 -10.13 14.77
CA SER A 84 -5.08 -10.58 15.47
C SER A 84 -6.15 -9.49 15.56
N GLN A 85 -5.75 -8.22 15.72
CA GLN A 85 -6.67 -7.08 15.71
C GLN A 85 -7.30 -6.88 14.34
N LEU A 86 -6.53 -7.06 13.25
CA LEU A 86 -7.07 -7.03 11.88
C LEU A 86 -8.13 -8.12 11.71
N GLN A 87 -7.85 -9.38 12.13
CA GLN A 87 -8.83 -10.47 12.03
C GLN A 87 -10.12 -10.19 12.83
N LYS A 88 -9.99 -9.61 14.04
CA LYS A 88 -11.16 -9.21 14.84
C LYS A 88 -11.98 -8.13 14.15
N LEU A 89 -11.31 -7.14 13.55
CA LEU A 89 -11.98 -6.07 12.79
C LEU A 89 -12.72 -6.63 11.58
N LEU A 90 -12.07 -7.47 10.77
CA LEU A 90 -12.68 -8.10 9.61
C LEU A 90 -13.90 -8.95 9.99
N LYS A 91 -13.80 -9.74 11.07
CA LYS A 91 -14.93 -10.51 11.59
C LYS A 91 -16.08 -9.61 12.03
N LYS A 92 -15.79 -8.47 12.70
CA LYS A 92 -16.82 -7.50 13.13
C LYS A 92 -17.53 -6.86 11.95
N LEU A 93 -16.84 -6.66 10.83
CA LEU A 93 -17.36 -6.05 9.61
C LEU A 93 -17.95 -7.07 8.62
N ASP A 94 -18.00 -8.36 9.00
CA ASP A 94 -18.43 -9.48 8.13
C ASP A 94 -17.66 -9.53 6.80
N LEU A 95 -16.36 -9.28 6.86
CA LEU A 95 -15.45 -9.30 5.70
C LEU A 95 -14.60 -10.56 5.69
N SER A 96 -14.23 -11.00 4.50
CA SER A 96 -13.32 -12.11 4.28
C SER A 96 -11.97 -11.88 4.97
N LYS A 97 -11.38 -12.98 5.46
CA LYS A 97 -10.06 -12.93 6.11
C LYS A 97 -9.00 -12.46 5.12
N THR A 98 -8.18 -11.51 5.54
CA THR A 98 -7.01 -11.05 4.80
C THR A 98 -5.85 -10.73 5.74
N THR A 99 -4.67 -10.46 5.20
CA THR A 99 -3.46 -10.08 5.93
C THR A 99 -3.11 -8.62 5.66
N PHE A 100 -2.12 -8.06 6.37
CA PHE A 100 -1.58 -6.74 5.99
C PHE A 100 -0.97 -6.74 4.58
N HIS A 101 -0.48 -7.88 4.09
CA HIS A 101 -0.05 -7.99 2.71
C HIS A 101 -1.25 -7.95 1.76
N GLY A 102 -2.32 -8.66 2.08
CA GLY A 102 -3.56 -8.59 1.30
C GLY A 102 -4.22 -7.20 1.30
N LEU A 103 -4.03 -6.35 2.34
CA LEU A 103 -4.44 -4.94 2.28
C LEU A 103 -3.65 -4.16 1.22
N ARG A 104 -2.35 -4.46 1.08
CA ARG A 104 -1.51 -3.88 0.03
C ARG A 104 -1.94 -4.35 -1.36
N ASP A 105 -2.30 -5.64 -1.50
CA ASP A 105 -2.83 -6.20 -2.75
C ASP A 105 -4.16 -5.53 -3.10
N THR A 106 -5.04 -5.31 -2.12
CA THR A 106 -6.29 -4.55 -2.27
C THR A 106 -6.03 -3.13 -2.76
N HIS A 107 -5.04 -2.43 -2.18
CA HIS A 107 -4.63 -1.09 -2.64
C HIS A 107 -4.17 -1.12 -4.10
N ALA A 108 -3.30 -2.07 -4.45
CA ALA A 108 -2.79 -2.21 -5.81
C ALA A 108 -3.93 -2.51 -6.81
N SER A 109 -4.79 -3.49 -6.51
CA SER A 109 -5.93 -3.86 -7.34
C SER A 109 -6.89 -2.68 -7.54
N PHE A 110 -7.15 -1.91 -6.48
CA PHE A 110 -7.99 -0.71 -6.58
C PHE A 110 -7.40 0.32 -7.53
N LEU A 111 -6.11 0.62 -7.42
CA LEU A 111 -5.45 1.57 -8.33
C LEU A 111 -5.42 1.04 -9.78
N PHE A 112 -5.15 -0.25 -9.98
CA PHE A 112 -5.23 -0.89 -11.28
C PHE A 112 -6.64 -0.79 -11.88
N SER A 113 -7.68 -0.99 -11.07
CA SER A 113 -9.08 -0.89 -11.54
C SER A 113 -9.47 0.52 -11.99
N LYS A 114 -8.72 1.54 -11.56
CA LYS A 114 -8.91 2.96 -11.90
C LYS A 114 -7.93 3.45 -12.98
N ASP A 115 -7.28 2.53 -13.69
CA ASP A 115 -6.36 2.81 -14.79
C ASP A 115 -5.17 3.71 -14.43
N ILE A 116 -4.79 3.70 -13.14
CA ILE A 116 -3.57 4.37 -12.69
C ILE A 116 -2.35 3.63 -13.29
N SER A 117 -1.38 4.40 -13.79
CA SER A 117 -0.23 3.84 -14.49
C SER A 117 0.59 2.87 -13.62
N LEU A 118 1.07 1.78 -14.24
CA LEU A 118 1.91 0.78 -13.57
C LEU A 118 3.18 1.38 -12.95
N ASP A 119 3.77 2.37 -13.62
CA ASP A 119 4.95 3.07 -13.13
C ASP A 119 4.65 3.85 -11.83
N TYR A 120 3.54 4.58 -11.77
CA TYR A 120 3.11 5.25 -10.55
C TYR A 120 2.85 4.26 -9.41
N ILE A 121 2.12 3.17 -9.68
CA ILE A 121 1.82 2.15 -8.68
C ILE A 121 3.11 1.47 -8.21
N SER A 122 4.05 1.17 -9.11
CA SER A 122 5.34 0.58 -8.78
C SER A 122 6.13 1.46 -7.80
N ARG A 123 6.22 2.76 -8.07
CA ARG A 123 6.88 3.74 -7.19
C ARG A 123 6.16 3.87 -5.86
N ARG A 124 4.85 3.99 -5.87
CA ARG A 124 4.03 4.11 -4.65
C ARG A 124 4.17 2.88 -3.73
N LEU A 125 4.21 1.70 -4.31
CA LEU A 125 4.44 0.46 -3.58
C LEU A 125 5.91 0.25 -3.15
N GLY A 126 6.86 0.93 -3.77
CA GLY A 126 8.30 0.75 -3.54
C GLY A 126 8.79 -0.60 -4.03
N HIS A 127 8.43 -0.97 -5.25
CA HIS A 127 9.00 -2.11 -5.96
C HIS A 127 10.34 -1.72 -6.60
N ASN A 128 11.31 -2.64 -6.54
CA ASN A 128 12.62 -2.42 -7.13
C ASN A 128 12.61 -2.47 -8.66
N SER A 129 11.61 -3.15 -9.22
CA SER A 129 11.42 -3.33 -10.65
C SER A 129 9.96 -3.17 -11.01
N ILE A 130 9.69 -2.51 -12.11
CA ILE A 130 8.36 -2.40 -12.68
C ILE A 130 7.81 -3.76 -13.08
N LEU A 131 8.68 -4.73 -13.43
CA LEU A 131 8.29 -6.11 -13.72
C LEU A 131 7.56 -6.76 -12.55
N THR A 132 7.95 -6.45 -11.30
CA THR A 132 7.24 -6.93 -10.11
C THR A 132 5.79 -6.42 -10.12
N THR A 133 5.59 -5.16 -10.43
CA THR A 133 4.24 -4.57 -10.50
C THR A 133 3.45 -5.11 -11.68
N GLN A 134 4.10 -5.33 -12.81
CA GLN A 134 3.48 -5.90 -14.00
C GLN A 134 3.01 -7.35 -13.77
N ASN A 135 3.83 -8.19 -13.12
CA ASN A 135 3.43 -9.54 -12.75
C ASN A 135 2.24 -9.53 -11.78
N TYR A 136 2.27 -8.63 -10.79
CA TYR A 136 1.14 -8.39 -9.89
C TYR A 136 -0.13 -7.99 -10.63
N TYR A 137 -0.03 -7.09 -11.60
CA TYR A 137 -1.16 -6.67 -12.42
C TYR A 137 -1.78 -7.86 -13.18
N LEU A 138 -0.94 -8.67 -13.83
CA LEU A 138 -1.39 -9.84 -14.58
C LEU A 138 -2.05 -10.90 -13.69
N GLU A 139 -1.56 -11.06 -12.46
CA GLU A 139 -2.13 -12.00 -11.48
C GLU A 139 -3.46 -11.51 -10.90
N LEU A 140 -3.55 -10.23 -10.54
CA LEU A 140 -4.71 -9.66 -9.85
C LEU A 140 -5.86 -9.27 -10.79
N MET A 141 -5.58 -9.03 -12.08
CA MET A 141 -6.55 -8.48 -13.03
C MET A 141 -6.55 -9.22 -14.39
N PRO A 142 -6.73 -10.56 -14.41
CA PRO A 142 -6.70 -11.34 -15.65
C PRO A 142 -7.79 -10.90 -16.65
N GLU A 143 -8.95 -10.45 -16.14
CA GLU A 143 -10.08 -10.02 -16.98
C GLU A 143 -9.80 -8.73 -17.76
N LYS A 144 -8.96 -7.83 -17.20
CA LYS A 144 -8.58 -6.58 -17.91
C LYS A 144 -7.79 -6.83 -19.19
N LYS A 145 -7.05 -7.94 -19.27
CA LYS A 145 -6.36 -8.29 -20.51
C LYS A 145 -7.35 -8.51 -21.64
N HIS A 146 -8.41 -9.28 -21.40
CA HIS A 146 -9.44 -9.53 -22.40
C HIS A 146 -10.15 -8.24 -22.82
N GLN A 147 -10.41 -7.33 -21.87
CA GLN A 147 -11.01 -6.03 -22.19
C GLN A 147 -10.08 -5.19 -23.06
N GLN A 148 -8.79 -5.11 -22.70
CA GLN A 148 -7.79 -4.36 -23.49
C GLN A 148 -7.61 -4.93 -24.90
N ASP A 149 -7.65 -6.25 -25.07
CA ASP A 149 -7.60 -6.89 -26.38
C ASP A 149 -8.83 -6.49 -27.23
N ALA A 150 -10.02 -6.47 -26.62
CA ALA A 150 -11.26 -6.05 -27.30
C ALA A 150 -11.23 -4.57 -27.67
N ASP A 151 -10.80 -3.71 -26.77
CA ASP A 151 -10.65 -2.26 -26.99
C ASP A 151 -9.63 -1.98 -28.10
N ALA A 152 -8.49 -2.67 -28.10
CA ALA A 152 -7.47 -2.55 -29.14
C ALA A 152 -8.00 -2.98 -30.52
N LEU A 153 -8.72 -4.09 -30.58
CA LEU A 153 -9.34 -4.55 -31.83
C LEU A 153 -10.39 -3.55 -32.35
N SER A 154 -11.19 -2.97 -31.46
CA SER A 154 -12.15 -1.92 -31.82
C SER A 154 -11.44 -0.73 -32.46
N LEU A 155 -10.39 -0.21 -31.80
CA LEU A 155 -9.61 0.92 -32.32
C LEU A 155 -8.93 0.61 -33.66
N LEU A 156 -8.43 -0.62 -33.86
CA LEU A 156 -7.80 -1.05 -35.09
C LEU A 156 -8.83 -1.18 -36.24
N ASN A 157 -10.05 -1.62 -35.93
CA ASN A 157 -11.13 -1.70 -36.92
C ASN A 157 -11.55 -0.31 -37.43
N ASP A 158 -11.51 0.70 -36.56
CA ASP A 158 -11.80 2.09 -36.95
C ASP A 158 -10.73 2.69 -37.90
N LEU A 159 -9.54 2.09 -37.95
CA LEU A 159 -8.45 2.46 -38.87
C LEU A 159 -8.53 1.72 -40.22
N SER A 160 -9.38 0.69 -40.31
CA SER A 160 -9.54 -0.08 -41.54
C SER A 160 -10.42 0.72 -42.52
N ILE A 161 -9.83 1.22 -43.61
CA ILE A 161 -10.50 1.88 -44.73
C ILE A 161 -11.12 0.83 -45.66
#